data_646288f9442eb02dc36e9eaff0677b21
#
_entry.id   646288f9442eb02dc36e9eaff0677b21
#
_cell.length_a   1.000
_cell.length_b   1.000
_cell.length_c   1.000
_cell.angle_alpha   90.00
_cell.angle_beta   90.00
_cell.angle_gamma   90.00
#
_symmetry.space_group_name_H-M   'P 1'
#
loop_
_entity.id
_entity.type
_entity.pdbx_description
1 polymer ?
#
loop_
_entity_poly.entity_id
_entity_poly.type
_entity_poly.pdbx_seq_one_letter_code
_entity_poly.pdbx_strand_id
1 'polypeptide(L)'
;VTYSYSGFVEGRGFDECGYGGINYIEAETAGSHAVTVRRIKTARRRYMWETVDVSGAGNLSDVAEKIDLRIKEKKYTDDTLLRVTLTGAVSPGLENTARLESAVRGLYMLEVDDRTSPTFDGGVLENDMTMRGELYRELYPMLSGGTPEERATAAAALRLGLAALEGRNVSE
;
A
#
# COMPACT_ATOMS: atom_id res chain seq x y z
N VAL A 1 -37.26 6.11 -10.73
CA VAL A 1 -37.05 6.95 -9.53
C VAL A 1 -35.57 7.17 -9.39
N THR A 2 -35.14 8.40 -9.39
CA THR A 2 -33.73 8.76 -9.14
C THR A 2 -33.60 9.20 -7.69
N TYR A 3 -32.70 8.60 -6.97
CA TYR A 3 -32.34 9.02 -5.62
C TYR A 3 -30.85 9.40 -5.59
N SER A 4 -30.48 10.32 -4.70
CA SER A 4 -29.11 10.74 -4.53
C SER A 4 -28.78 10.86 -3.04
N TYR A 5 -27.67 10.26 -2.65
CA TYR A 5 -27.11 10.35 -1.30
C TYR A 5 -25.86 11.21 -1.33
N SER A 6 -25.76 12.18 -0.43
CA SER A 6 -24.63 13.13 -0.43
C SER A 6 -23.33 12.52 0.07
N GLY A 7 -23.37 11.43 0.82
CA GLY A 7 -22.22 10.87 1.50
C GLY A 7 -21.77 11.76 2.67
N PHE A 8 -20.46 11.83 2.88
CA PHE A 8 -19.85 12.63 3.95
C PHE A 8 -19.56 14.06 3.50
N VAL A 9 -19.62 15.00 4.42
CA VAL A 9 -19.29 16.44 4.21
C VAL A 9 -17.77 16.65 4.24
N GLU A 10 -17.10 15.98 5.18
CA GLU A 10 -15.65 15.89 5.35
C GLU A 10 -15.32 14.45 5.71
N GLY A 11 -14.31 13.85 5.09
CA GLY A 11 -13.85 12.49 5.44
C GLY A 11 -13.24 12.46 6.84
N ARG A 12 -13.45 11.36 7.56
CA ARG A 12 -12.98 11.14 8.93
C ARG A 12 -11.90 10.08 9.03
N GLY A 13 -11.72 9.29 7.97
CA GLY A 13 -10.76 8.20 7.91
C GLY A 13 -10.61 7.62 6.52
N PHE A 14 -9.74 6.60 6.40
CA PHE A 14 -9.46 5.94 5.13
C PHE A 14 -10.58 5.04 4.60
N ASP A 15 -11.63 4.84 5.38
CA ASP A 15 -12.91 4.25 4.96
C ASP A 15 -13.81 5.23 4.19
N GLU A 16 -13.52 6.55 4.29
CA GLU A 16 -14.24 7.62 3.59
C GLU A 16 -13.33 8.33 2.57
N CYS A 17 -12.82 7.57 1.59
CA CYS A 17 -11.90 8.09 0.58
C CYS A 17 -12.55 9.09 -0.39
N GLY A 18 -11.74 10.05 -0.84
CA GLY A 18 -12.13 11.08 -1.79
C GLY A 18 -12.52 12.39 -1.13
N TYR A 19 -13.13 13.28 -1.93
CA TYR A 19 -13.64 14.54 -1.43
C TYR A 19 -15.06 14.42 -0.94
N GLY A 20 -15.29 14.76 0.30
CA GLY A 20 -16.61 14.99 0.86
C GLY A 20 -17.33 16.19 0.22
N GLY A 21 -18.66 16.20 0.33
CA GLY A 21 -19.45 17.28 -0.22
C GLY A 21 -20.94 17.12 0.05
N ILE A 22 -21.70 18.09 -0.44
CA ILE A 22 -23.16 18.12 -0.36
C ILE A 22 -23.78 18.07 -1.75
N ASN A 23 -25.01 17.59 -1.82
CA ASN A 23 -25.82 17.73 -3.03
C ASN A 23 -26.69 18.99 -2.89
N TYR A 24 -26.50 19.91 -3.79
CA TYR A 24 -27.40 21.05 -3.98
C TYR A 24 -28.48 20.66 -4.98
N ILE A 25 -29.74 20.75 -4.57
CA ILE A 25 -30.88 20.31 -5.35
C ILE A 25 -31.78 21.48 -5.62
N GLU A 26 -32.05 21.76 -6.91
CA GLU A 26 -33.03 22.70 -7.39
C GLU A 26 -34.19 21.91 -8.00
N ALA A 27 -35.41 22.16 -7.53
CA ALA A 27 -36.61 21.50 -8.03
C ALA A 27 -37.63 22.56 -8.44
N GLU A 28 -38.08 22.49 -9.70
CA GLU A 28 -39.19 23.31 -10.18
C GLU A 28 -40.49 22.69 -9.68
N THR A 29 -41.26 23.46 -8.92
CA THR A 29 -42.53 23.02 -8.35
C THR A 29 -43.72 23.26 -9.29
N ALA A 30 -43.53 24.05 -10.36
CA ALA A 30 -44.53 24.33 -11.37
C ALA A 30 -43.95 24.12 -12.77
N GLY A 31 -44.77 23.67 -13.68
CA GLY A 31 -44.36 23.46 -15.08
C GLY A 31 -43.69 22.13 -15.34
N SER A 32 -42.40 22.13 -15.66
CA SER A 32 -41.67 20.95 -16.15
C SER A 32 -41.37 19.92 -15.05
N HIS A 33 -41.53 20.26 -13.78
CA HIS A 33 -41.09 19.44 -12.64
C HIS A 33 -39.61 18.99 -12.72
N ALA A 34 -38.77 19.83 -13.35
CA ALA A 34 -37.36 19.52 -13.51
C ALA A 34 -36.64 19.54 -12.16
N VAL A 35 -35.75 18.54 -11.96
CA VAL A 35 -34.89 18.45 -10.79
C VAL A 35 -33.45 18.46 -11.26
N THR A 36 -32.68 19.42 -10.77
CA THR A 36 -31.24 19.52 -11.02
C THR A 36 -30.48 19.21 -9.72
N VAL A 37 -29.54 18.27 -9.80
CA VAL A 37 -28.67 17.91 -8.67
C VAL A 37 -27.23 18.28 -9.02
N ARG A 38 -26.62 19.12 -8.19
CA ARG A 38 -25.25 19.56 -8.34
C ARG A 38 -24.44 19.21 -7.10
N ARG A 39 -23.36 18.48 -7.28
CA ARG A 39 -22.41 18.18 -6.20
C ARG A 39 -21.56 19.41 -5.90
N ILE A 40 -21.52 19.82 -4.64
CA ILE A 40 -20.65 20.90 -4.14
C ILE A 40 -19.62 20.24 -3.22
N LYS A 41 -18.34 20.37 -3.57
CA LYS A 41 -17.23 19.94 -2.72
C LYS A 41 -17.19 20.84 -1.48
N THR A 42 -17.25 20.24 -0.29
CA THR A 42 -17.15 20.93 1.00
C THR A 42 -15.87 20.53 1.75
N ALA A 43 -15.39 19.31 1.52
CA ALA A 43 -14.22 18.81 2.18
C ALA A 43 -12.98 19.64 1.85
N ARG A 44 -12.27 20.05 2.90
CA ARG A 44 -10.97 20.73 2.79
C ARG A 44 -9.86 19.74 2.46
N ARG A 45 -9.98 18.51 2.93
CA ARG A 45 -9.01 17.42 2.76
C ARG A 45 -9.67 16.19 2.17
N ARG A 46 -8.84 15.28 1.67
CA ARG A 46 -9.29 13.96 1.17
C ARG A 46 -8.40 12.87 1.70
N TYR A 47 -9.03 11.76 2.06
CA TYR A 47 -8.34 10.52 2.33
C TYR A 47 -8.18 9.73 1.03
N MET A 48 -7.00 9.19 0.80
CA MET A 48 -6.72 8.36 -0.38
C MET A 48 -5.92 7.13 0.03
N TRP A 49 -6.14 6.05 -0.67
CA TRP A 49 -5.42 4.79 -0.46
C TRP A 49 -4.85 4.31 -1.77
N GLU A 50 -3.54 4.05 -1.81
CA GLU A 50 -2.83 3.55 -2.98
C GLU A 50 -2.01 2.31 -2.62
N THR A 51 -1.86 1.42 -3.59
CA THR A 51 -0.91 0.32 -3.51
C THR A 51 0.24 0.62 -4.47
N VAL A 52 1.47 0.52 -3.98
CA VAL A 52 2.69 0.77 -4.76
C VAL A 52 3.57 -0.47 -4.74
N ASP A 53 3.83 -1.02 -5.92
CA ASP A 53 4.80 -2.10 -6.09
C ASP A 53 6.22 -1.54 -6.08
N VAL A 54 6.97 -1.92 -5.05
CA VAL A 54 8.36 -1.50 -4.86
C VAL A 54 9.36 -2.60 -5.19
N SER A 55 8.94 -3.62 -5.92
CA SER A 55 9.82 -4.71 -6.37
C SER A 55 11.09 -4.17 -7.03
N GLY A 56 12.23 -4.75 -6.66
CA GLY A 56 13.53 -4.39 -7.17
C GLY A 56 14.12 -3.10 -6.59
N ALA A 57 13.47 -2.44 -5.61
CA ALA A 57 14.08 -1.33 -4.89
C ALA A 57 15.31 -1.82 -4.11
N GLY A 58 16.44 -1.17 -4.31
CA GLY A 58 17.71 -1.49 -3.65
C GLY A 58 17.92 -0.71 -2.34
N ASN A 59 17.21 0.40 -2.16
CA ASN A 59 17.33 1.28 -1.00
C ASN A 59 16.04 2.08 -0.76
N LEU A 60 15.95 2.77 0.38
CA LEU A 60 14.78 3.58 0.74
C LEU A 60 14.52 4.75 -0.21
N SER A 61 15.56 5.28 -0.88
CA SER A 61 15.40 6.33 -1.88
C SER A 61 14.62 5.86 -3.09
N ASP A 62 14.87 4.63 -3.55
CA ASP A 62 14.15 4.04 -4.68
C ASP A 62 12.66 3.84 -4.33
N VAL A 63 12.39 3.43 -3.09
CA VAL A 63 11.01 3.31 -2.57
C VAL A 63 10.33 4.68 -2.54
N ALA A 64 11.00 5.70 -1.99
CA ALA A 64 10.48 7.06 -1.92
C ALA A 64 10.19 7.62 -3.32
N GLU A 65 11.07 7.38 -4.31
CA GLU A 65 10.87 7.80 -5.70
C GLU A 65 9.63 7.15 -6.33
N LYS A 66 9.40 5.86 -6.09
CA LYS A 66 8.19 5.16 -6.57
C LYS A 66 6.91 5.74 -5.95
N ILE A 67 6.93 6.10 -4.67
CA ILE A 67 5.81 6.78 -4.00
C ILE A 67 5.60 8.17 -4.62
N ASP A 68 6.66 8.95 -4.81
CA ASP A 68 6.60 10.28 -5.42
C ASP A 68 6.06 10.25 -6.85
N LEU A 69 6.44 9.25 -7.64
CA LEU A 69 5.90 9.05 -8.98
C LEU A 69 4.39 8.80 -8.92
N ARG A 70 3.91 7.97 -7.99
CA ARG A 70 2.48 7.72 -7.81
C ARG A 70 1.74 8.99 -7.39
N ILE A 71 2.30 9.78 -6.47
CA ILE A 71 1.74 11.06 -6.03
C ILE A 71 1.58 12.03 -7.23
N LYS A 72 2.60 12.14 -8.07
CA LYS A 72 2.59 13.00 -9.26
C LYS A 72 1.58 12.52 -10.29
N GLU A 73 1.54 11.21 -10.58
CA GLU A 73 0.59 10.60 -11.51
C GLU A 73 -0.85 10.89 -11.11
N LYS A 74 -1.17 10.73 -9.83
CA LYS A 74 -2.50 10.94 -9.25
C LYS A 74 -2.81 12.41 -8.93
N LYS A 75 -1.83 13.31 -9.06
CA LYS A 75 -1.93 14.74 -8.75
C LYS A 75 -2.41 14.98 -7.31
N TYR A 76 -1.82 14.24 -6.37
CA TYR A 76 -2.05 14.48 -4.96
C TYR A 76 -1.29 15.71 -4.50
N THR A 77 -1.91 16.47 -3.58
CA THR A 77 -1.40 17.75 -3.08
C THR A 77 -1.48 17.81 -1.55
N ASP A 78 -1.15 18.94 -0.98
CA ASP A 78 -1.15 19.21 0.46
C ASP A 78 -2.54 19.12 1.15
N ASP A 79 -3.58 18.88 0.37
CA ASP A 79 -4.93 18.56 0.87
C ASP A 79 -5.17 17.06 1.06
N THR A 80 -4.19 16.22 0.75
CA THR A 80 -4.34 14.76 0.71
C THR A 80 -3.69 14.09 1.92
N LEU A 81 -4.48 13.26 2.63
CA LEU A 81 -4.00 12.26 3.57
C LEU A 81 -3.89 10.94 2.78
N LEU A 82 -2.69 10.47 2.55
CA LEU A 82 -2.42 9.30 1.71
C LEU A 82 -1.97 8.12 2.58
N ARG A 83 -2.66 6.98 2.47
CA ARG A 83 -2.15 5.69 2.94
C ARG A 83 -1.59 4.94 1.75
N VAL A 84 -0.33 4.54 1.84
CA VAL A 84 0.35 3.73 0.83
C VAL A 84 0.61 2.35 1.39
N THR A 85 0.04 1.33 0.74
CA THR A 85 0.41 -0.06 0.98
C THR A 85 1.54 -0.42 0.03
N LEU A 86 2.73 -0.67 0.57
CA LEU A 86 3.87 -1.15 -0.19
C LEU A 86 3.75 -2.65 -0.42
N THR A 87 3.99 -3.09 -1.65
CA THR A 87 3.98 -4.50 -2.03
C THR A 87 5.21 -4.84 -2.87
N GLY A 88 5.46 -6.13 -3.04
CA GLY A 88 6.55 -6.61 -3.88
C GLY A 88 7.75 -7.12 -3.10
N ALA A 89 8.77 -7.53 -3.83
CA ALA A 89 9.97 -8.12 -3.27
C ALA A 89 11.11 -7.09 -3.22
N VAL A 90 11.67 -6.85 -2.04
CA VAL A 90 12.70 -5.85 -1.77
C VAL A 90 13.95 -6.47 -1.16
N SER A 91 15.08 -5.77 -1.28
CA SER A 91 16.32 -6.20 -0.64
C SER A 91 16.17 -6.23 0.89
N PRO A 92 16.74 -7.22 1.59
CA PRO A 92 16.73 -7.26 3.05
C PRO A 92 17.30 -5.97 3.65
N GLY A 93 16.69 -5.48 4.74
CA GLY A 93 17.12 -4.26 5.44
C GLY A 93 16.43 -2.96 5.02
N LEU A 94 15.47 -3.02 4.08
CA LEU A 94 14.68 -1.85 3.64
C LEU A 94 13.50 -1.47 4.58
N GLU A 95 13.42 -2.04 5.74
CA GLU A 95 12.23 -2.12 6.60
C GLU A 95 11.93 -0.88 7.45
N ASN A 96 12.67 0.21 7.29
CA ASN A 96 12.44 1.42 8.09
C ASN A 96 11.51 2.41 7.39
N THR A 97 10.23 2.05 7.29
CA THR A 97 9.18 2.85 6.62
C THR A 97 8.91 4.20 7.29
N ALA A 98 9.20 4.35 8.61
CA ALA A 98 9.05 5.63 9.32
C ALA A 98 9.90 6.76 8.70
N ARG A 99 11.01 6.42 8.03
CA ARG A 99 11.81 7.41 7.27
C ARG A 99 11.15 7.84 5.97
N LEU A 100 10.31 7.02 5.37
CA LEU A 100 9.58 7.36 4.14
C LEU A 100 8.55 8.46 4.39
N GLU A 101 7.85 8.43 5.51
CA GLU A 101 6.86 9.45 5.89
C GLU A 101 7.50 10.85 6.01
N SER A 102 8.76 10.92 6.40
CA SER A 102 9.51 12.19 6.48
C SER A 102 10.21 12.58 5.17
N ALA A 103 10.51 11.62 4.29
CA ALA A 103 11.20 11.85 3.02
C ALA A 103 10.25 12.37 1.93
N VAL A 104 9.02 11.85 1.88
CA VAL A 104 8.00 12.24 0.89
C VAL A 104 7.33 13.54 1.36
N ARG A 105 7.27 14.52 0.46
CA ARG A 105 6.73 15.85 0.75
C ARG A 105 5.59 16.20 -0.19
N GLY A 106 4.84 17.26 0.15
CA GLY A 106 3.76 17.77 -0.70
C GLY A 106 2.39 17.16 -0.42
N LEU A 107 2.28 16.32 0.61
CA LEU A 107 1.03 15.79 1.15
C LEU A 107 0.73 16.42 2.51
N TYR A 108 -0.55 16.39 2.92
CA TYR A 108 -0.92 16.74 4.28
C TYR A 108 -0.41 15.70 5.29
N MET A 109 -0.55 14.42 4.96
CA MET A 109 -0.07 13.28 5.73
C MET A 109 0.22 12.11 4.81
N LEU A 110 1.28 11.37 5.09
CA LEU A 110 1.57 10.07 4.52
C LEU A 110 1.56 9.03 5.64
N GLU A 111 0.89 7.92 5.43
CA GLU A 111 0.94 6.71 6.26
C GLU A 111 1.41 5.56 5.38
N VAL A 112 2.37 4.79 5.83
CA VAL A 112 2.96 3.67 5.08
C VAL A 112 2.64 2.35 5.77
N ASP A 113 1.93 1.47 5.06
CA ASP A 113 1.65 0.08 5.44
C ASP A 113 2.58 -0.83 4.62
N ASP A 114 3.59 -1.39 5.27
CA ASP A 114 4.60 -2.21 4.61
C ASP A 114 4.18 -3.67 4.56
N ARG A 115 3.82 -4.12 3.36
CA ARG A 115 3.53 -5.53 3.02
C ARG A 115 4.53 -6.09 2.02
N THR A 116 5.73 -5.55 1.99
CA THR A 116 6.79 -6.08 1.15
C THR A 116 7.29 -7.42 1.65
N SER A 117 7.89 -8.19 0.75
CA SER A 117 8.58 -9.43 1.08
C SER A 117 10.06 -9.25 0.80
N PRO A 118 10.96 -9.69 1.68
CA PRO A 118 12.38 -9.67 1.36
C PRO A 118 12.67 -10.60 0.18
N THR A 119 13.51 -10.13 -0.75
CA THR A 119 14.14 -11.02 -1.74
C THR A 119 15.26 -11.79 -1.08
N PHE A 120 15.32 -13.06 -1.35
CA PHE A 120 16.42 -13.90 -0.89
C PHE A 120 17.27 -14.28 -2.10
N ASP A 121 18.56 -13.97 -2.03
CA ASP A 121 19.53 -14.53 -2.98
C ASP A 121 19.79 -16.00 -2.59
N GLY A 122 19.23 -16.90 -3.40
CA GLY A 122 19.39 -18.33 -3.19
C GLY A 122 20.85 -18.76 -3.16
N GLY A 123 21.71 -18.15 -3.98
CA GLY A 123 23.13 -18.45 -4.00
C GLY A 123 23.86 -18.04 -2.71
N VAL A 124 23.44 -16.94 -2.09
CA VAL A 124 23.97 -16.52 -0.78
C VAL A 124 23.50 -17.46 0.32
N LEU A 125 22.21 -17.81 0.33
CA LEU A 125 21.64 -18.71 1.35
C LEU A 125 22.15 -20.13 1.23
N GLU A 126 22.40 -20.64 0.02
CA GLU A 126 22.94 -21.98 -0.21
C GLU A 126 24.31 -22.14 0.47
N ASN A 127 25.13 -21.09 0.46
CA ASN A 127 26.47 -21.07 1.04
C ASN A 127 26.52 -20.55 2.48
N ASP A 128 25.39 -20.13 3.04
CA ASP A 128 25.29 -19.64 4.42
C ASP A 128 25.36 -20.83 5.41
N MET A 129 26.36 -20.81 6.28
CA MET A 129 26.60 -21.86 7.29
C MET A 129 25.81 -21.65 8.57
N THR A 130 24.93 -20.63 8.60
CA THR A 130 24.04 -20.35 9.74
C THR A 130 22.70 -21.08 9.61
N MET A 131 21.86 -20.94 10.65
CA MET A 131 20.47 -21.45 10.63
C MET A 131 19.64 -20.95 9.42
N ARG A 132 19.99 -19.81 8.86
CA ARG A 132 19.32 -19.25 7.68
C ARG A 132 19.58 -20.13 6.44
N GLY A 133 20.84 -20.50 6.23
CA GLY A 133 21.22 -21.38 5.14
C GLY A 133 20.68 -22.79 5.31
N GLU A 134 20.64 -23.30 6.56
CA GLU A 134 20.04 -24.61 6.84
C GLU A 134 18.54 -24.63 6.50
N LEU A 135 17.80 -23.63 6.94
CA LEU A 135 16.39 -23.45 6.60
C LEU A 135 16.17 -23.39 5.08
N TYR A 136 17.02 -22.66 4.37
CA TYR A 136 16.94 -22.58 2.91
C TYR A 136 17.18 -23.93 2.25
N ARG A 137 18.25 -24.65 2.62
CA ARG A 137 18.58 -25.96 2.05
C ARG A 137 17.48 -27.00 2.29
N GLU A 138 16.84 -26.96 3.46
CA GLU A 138 15.72 -27.86 3.79
C GLU A 138 14.48 -27.56 2.91
N LEU A 139 14.18 -26.31 2.63
CA LEU A 139 13.03 -25.92 1.82
C LEU A 139 13.30 -25.91 0.31
N TYR A 140 14.57 -25.91 -0.11
CA TYR A 140 14.97 -25.79 -1.51
C TYR A 140 14.36 -26.86 -2.43
N PRO A 141 14.26 -28.14 -2.07
CA PRO A 141 13.63 -29.15 -2.94
C PRO A 141 12.18 -28.82 -3.27
N MET A 142 11.43 -28.27 -2.32
CA MET A 142 10.04 -27.84 -2.55
C MET A 142 9.97 -26.55 -3.37
N LEU A 143 10.92 -25.62 -3.18
CA LEU A 143 11.00 -24.38 -3.93
C LEU A 143 11.33 -24.61 -5.41
N SER A 144 12.24 -25.55 -5.70
CA SER A 144 12.76 -25.79 -7.05
C SER A 144 11.95 -26.82 -7.84
N GLY A 145 11.47 -27.88 -7.18
CA GLY A 145 10.83 -29.04 -7.82
C GLY A 145 9.39 -29.33 -7.40
N GLY A 146 8.84 -28.59 -6.44
CA GLY A 146 7.48 -28.83 -5.93
C GLY A 146 6.36 -28.40 -6.87
N THR A 147 5.15 -28.83 -6.58
CA THR A 147 3.91 -28.32 -7.20
C THR A 147 3.74 -26.82 -6.93
N PRO A 148 2.87 -26.10 -7.66
CA PRO A 148 2.62 -24.68 -7.39
C PRO A 148 2.23 -24.38 -5.94
N GLU A 149 1.45 -25.26 -5.31
CA GLU A 149 1.03 -25.12 -3.91
C GLU A 149 2.20 -25.36 -2.93
N GLU A 150 3.00 -26.39 -3.18
CA GLU A 150 4.20 -26.66 -2.37
C GLU A 150 5.22 -25.53 -2.48
N ARG A 151 5.44 -25.01 -3.67
CA ARG A 151 6.31 -23.83 -3.86
C ARG A 151 5.82 -22.62 -3.10
N ALA A 152 4.52 -22.33 -3.17
CA ALA A 152 3.93 -21.19 -2.43
C ALA A 152 4.08 -21.37 -0.91
N THR A 153 3.83 -22.58 -0.41
CA THR A 153 3.98 -22.92 1.01
C THR A 153 5.43 -22.81 1.47
N ALA A 154 6.37 -23.38 0.69
CA ALA A 154 7.80 -23.31 1.01
C ALA A 154 8.34 -21.87 0.96
N ALA A 155 7.89 -21.06 0.01
CA ALA A 155 8.25 -19.63 -0.06
C ALA A 155 7.74 -18.84 1.16
N ALA A 156 6.49 -19.11 1.58
CA ALA A 156 5.94 -18.51 2.78
C ALA A 156 6.69 -18.96 4.05
N ALA A 157 6.98 -20.25 4.17
CA ALA A 157 7.75 -20.82 5.29
C ALA A 157 9.17 -20.22 5.36
N LEU A 158 9.86 -20.10 4.22
CA LEU A 158 11.18 -19.48 4.17
C LEU A 158 11.13 -18.03 4.62
N ARG A 159 10.18 -17.24 4.09
CA ARG A 159 9.99 -15.84 4.46
C ARG A 159 9.78 -15.68 5.97
N LEU A 160 8.84 -16.43 6.54
CA LEU A 160 8.52 -16.35 7.97
C LEU A 160 9.67 -16.83 8.84
N GLY A 161 10.34 -17.92 8.46
CA GLY A 161 11.48 -18.47 9.20
C GLY A 161 12.67 -17.52 9.21
N LEU A 162 13.01 -16.91 8.08
CA LEU A 162 14.08 -15.91 8.01
C LEU A 162 13.75 -14.66 8.81
N ALA A 163 12.51 -14.18 8.75
CA ALA A 163 12.05 -13.07 9.56
C ALA A 163 12.16 -13.37 11.07
N ALA A 164 11.75 -14.56 11.49
CA ALA A 164 11.87 -14.99 12.89
C ALA A 164 13.35 -15.08 13.35
N LEU A 165 14.24 -15.61 12.51
CA LEU A 165 15.68 -15.67 12.81
C LEU A 165 16.33 -14.28 12.91
N GLU A 166 15.77 -13.27 12.27
CA GLU A 166 16.19 -11.88 12.34
C GLU A 166 15.53 -11.11 13.51
N GLY A 167 14.70 -11.78 14.32
CA GLY A 167 14.02 -11.19 15.46
C GLY A 167 12.85 -10.28 15.10
N ARG A 168 12.33 -10.40 13.87
CA ARG A 168 11.18 -9.62 13.42
C ARG A 168 9.86 -10.21 13.94
N ASN A 169 8.87 -9.36 14.10
CA ASN A 169 7.52 -9.83 14.41
C ASN A 169 6.93 -10.51 13.18
N VAL A 170 6.56 -11.79 13.33
CA VAL A 170 5.95 -12.62 12.27
C VAL A 170 4.44 -12.80 12.45
N SER A 171 3.82 -12.08 13.41
CA SER A 171 2.36 -12.06 13.55
C SER A 171 1.73 -11.29 12.39
N GLU A 172 0.72 -11.92 11.76
CA GLU A 172 -0.15 -11.30 10.75
C GLU A 172 -1.02 -10.19 11.33
#